data_4b41786b0c3a92ad15fdb34296ae73d1
#
_entry.id   4b41786b0c3a92ad15fdb34296ae73d1
#
_cell.length_a   1.000
_cell.length_b   1.000
_cell.length_c   1.000
_cell.angle_alpha   90.00
_cell.angle_beta   90.00
_cell.angle_gamma   90.00
#
_symmetry.space_group_name_H-M   'P 1'
#
loop_
_entity.id
_entity.type
_entity.pdbx_description
1 polymer ?
#
loop_
_entity_poly.entity_id
_entity_poly.type
_entity_poly.pdbx_seq_one_letter_code
_entity_poly.pdbx_strand_id
1 'polypeptide(L)'
;NENKDAIWPFAKFIVAGLIVFFVGVWAYTSFFKKEIDGFDYSKVLVEKKIHVYDHLNGAIKITDTSGQVLTIIENNGAFARVVFRTLAKERIMVGVGPEKPFILTVRQSGILSISDPITKSNIDINAFGESNMKLFSELLAFYDTK
;
A
#
# COMPACT_ATOMS: atom_id res chain seq x y z
N ASN A 1 -4.49 -56.72 23.13
CA ASN A 1 -4.56 -56.32 21.67
C ASN A 1 -5.99 -55.98 21.21
N GLU A 2 -6.96 -55.85 22.11
CA GLU A 2 -8.38 -55.68 21.73
C GLU A 2 -8.86 -54.24 21.53
N ASN A 3 -8.01 -53.23 21.68
CA ASN A 3 -8.48 -51.84 21.67
C ASN A 3 -8.15 -51.03 20.38
N LYS A 4 -7.48 -51.70 19.38
CA LYS A 4 -7.15 -51.02 18.11
C LYS A 4 -8.30 -51.00 17.10
N ASP A 5 -9.18 -52.01 17.16
CA ASP A 5 -10.23 -52.17 16.15
C ASP A 5 -11.47 -51.32 16.37
N ALA A 6 -11.68 -50.84 17.59
CA ALA A 6 -12.82 -49.97 17.94
C ALA A 6 -12.64 -48.50 17.54
N ILE A 7 -11.40 -48.04 17.36
CA ILE A 7 -11.07 -46.63 17.02
C ILE A 7 -11.04 -46.39 15.51
N TRP A 8 -10.81 -47.46 14.74
CA TRP A 8 -10.62 -47.38 13.28
C TRP A 8 -11.81 -46.77 12.51
N PRO A 9 -13.08 -47.10 12.79
CA PRO A 9 -14.20 -46.50 12.09
C PRO A 9 -14.33 -45.00 12.39
N PHE A 10 -14.06 -44.55 13.65
CA PHE A 10 -14.12 -43.17 14.05
C PHE A 10 -12.97 -42.33 13.48
N ALA A 11 -11.78 -42.91 13.32
CA ALA A 11 -10.63 -42.24 12.74
C ALA A 11 -10.91 -41.78 11.30
N LYS A 12 -11.65 -42.55 10.50
CA LYS A 12 -12.05 -42.16 9.14
C LYS A 12 -12.93 -40.88 9.13
N PHE A 13 -13.86 -40.80 10.06
CA PHE A 13 -14.74 -39.62 10.17
C PHE A 13 -13.98 -38.38 10.67
N ILE A 14 -13.01 -38.54 11.57
CA ILE A 14 -12.14 -37.45 12.02
C ILE A 14 -11.28 -36.94 10.87
N VAL A 15 -10.65 -37.83 10.11
CA VAL A 15 -9.84 -37.47 8.95
C VAL A 15 -10.68 -36.80 7.87
N ALA A 16 -11.86 -37.31 7.58
CA ALA A 16 -12.78 -36.71 6.61
C ALA A 16 -13.22 -35.30 7.09
N GLY A 17 -13.53 -35.13 8.36
CA GLY A 17 -13.88 -33.84 8.96
C GLY A 17 -12.75 -32.81 8.86
N LEU A 18 -11.49 -33.23 9.11
CA LEU A 18 -10.31 -32.38 8.96
C LEU A 18 -10.10 -31.95 7.51
N ILE A 19 -10.26 -32.86 6.55
CA ILE A 19 -10.15 -32.54 5.12
C ILE A 19 -11.20 -31.50 4.74
N VAL A 20 -12.46 -31.70 5.11
CA VAL A 20 -13.54 -30.74 4.83
C VAL A 20 -13.26 -29.39 5.48
N PHE A 21 -12.77 -29.37 6.72
CA PHE A 21 -12.39 -28.15 7.41
C PHE A 21 -11.26 -27.40 6.68
N PHE A 22 -10.18 -28.08 6.33
CA PHE A 22 -9.06 -27.44 5.61
C PHE A 22 -9.46 -26.97 4.22
N VAL A 23 -10.27 -27.74 3.49
CA VAL A 23 -10.81 -27.32 2.19
C VAL A 23 -11.73 -26.09 2.36
N GLY A 24 -12.57 -26.08 3.40
CA GLY A 24 -13.42 -24.95 3.73
C GLY A 24 -12.61 -23.68 4.07
N VAL A 25 -11.58 -23.81 4.90
CA VAL A 25 -10.66 -22.71 5.23
C VAL A 25 -9.91 -22.23 3.99
N TRP A 26 -9.42 -23.14 3.16
CA TRP A 26 -8.73 -22.80 1.92
C TRP A 26 -9.66 -22.06 0.92
N ALA A 27 -10.87 -22.58 0.73
CA ALA A 27 -11.88 -21.94 -0.13
C ALA A 27 -12.28 -20.56 0.43
N TYR A 28 -12.51 -20.46 1.75
CA TYR A 28 -12.81 -19.21 2.42
C TYR A 28 -11.69 -18.19 2.23
N THR A 29 -10.44 -18.55 2.55
CA THR A 29 -9.30 -17.65 2.38
C THR A 29 -9.06 -17.28 0.92
N SER A 30 -9.27 -18.19 -0.03
CA SER A 30 -9.11 -17.91 -1.47
C SER A 30 -10.20 -16.98 -2.00
N PHE A 31 -11.43 -17.10 -1.47
CA PHE A 31 -12.55 -16.24 -1.86
C PHE A 31 -12.41 -14.83 -1.27
N PHE A 32 -12.06 -14.74 0.01
CA PHE A 32 -11.90 -13.47 0.71
C PHE A 32 -10.56 -12.77 0.42
N LYS A 33 -9.50 -13.49 0.04
CA LYS A 33 -8.22 -12.90 -0.33
C LYS A 33 -8.36 -11.93 -1.52
N LYS A 34 -9.30 -12.20 -2.42
CA LYS A 34 -9.59 -11.33 -3.57
C LYS A 34 -10.23 -9.99 -3.15
N GLU A 35 -10.90 -9.96 -1.98
CA GLU A 35 -11.55 -8.76 -1.44
C GLU A 35 -10.63 -7.97 -0.50
N ILE A 36 -9.65 -8.65 0.13
CA ILE A 36 -8.67 -8.04 1.05
C ILE A 36 -7.57 -7.30 0.30
N ASP A 37 -7.28 -7.66 -0.95
CA ASP A 37 -6.24 -7.00 -1.74
C ASP A 37 -6.58 -5.53 -2.06
N GLY A 38 -7.81 -5.06 -1.83
CA GLY A 38 -8.24 -3.64 -1.90
C GLY A 38 -7.62 -2.84 -3.06
N PHE A 39 -6.89 -3.54 -3.94
CA PHE A 39 -6.14 -2.91 -5.01
C PHE A 39 -7.12 -2.59 -6.15
N ASP A 40 -7.26 -1.31 -6.42
CA ASP A 40 -8.04 -0.85 -7.55
C ASP A 40 -7.29 -1.12 -8.85
N TYR A 41 -7.83 -2.00 -9.68
CA TYR A 41 -7.31 -2.32 -11.01
C TYR A 41 -7.87 -1.42 -12.11
N SER A 42 -8.61 -0.37 -11.78
CA SER A 42 -9.11 0.58 -12.77
C SER A 42 -7.95 1.28 -13.50
N LYS A 43 -8.24 1.79 -14.69
CA LYS A 43 -7.22 2.43 -15.53
C LYS A 43 -6.55 3.60 -14.80
N VAL A 44 -5.24 3.66 -14.87
CA VAL A 44 -4.45 4.81 -14.43
C VAL A 44 -4.73 5.98 -15.37
N LEU A 45 -5.15 7.12 -14.82
CA LEU A 45 -5.35 8.37 -15.54
C LEU A 45 -4.11 9.24 -15.52
N VAL A 46 -3.51 9.38 -14.34
CA VAL A 46 -2.32 10.20 -14.12
C VAL A 46 -1.33 9.42 -13.26
N GLU A 47 -0.07 9.47 -13.64
CA GLU A 47 1.05 8.94 -12.86
C GLU A 47 2.15 10.00 -12.78
N LYS A 48 2.65 10.23 -11.57
CA LYS A 48 3.75 11.16 -11.35
C LYS A 48 4.80 10.56 -10.43
N LYS A 49 6.05 10.62 -10.86
CA LYS A 49 7.21 10.21 -10.07
C LYS A 49 7.72 11.38 -9.27
N ILE A 50 7.88 11.19 -7.96
CA ILE A 50 8.34 12.22 -7.03
C ILE A 50 9.48 11.69 -6.17
N HIS A 51 10.44 12.55 -5.86
CA HIS A 51 11.45 12.30 -4.84
C HIS A 51 11.09 13.06 -3.57
N VAL A 52 11.42 12.46 -2.44
CA VAL A 52 11.09 12.98 -1.12
C VAL A 52 12.36 13.01 -0.28
N TYR A 53 12.66 14.19 0.26
CA TYR A 53 13.86 14.43 1.06
C TYR A 53 13.51 15.09 2.38
N ASP A 54 14.25 14.74 3.43
CA ASP A 54 14.22 15.52 4.66
C ASP A 54 14.72 16.95 4.40
N HIS A 55 14.09 17.91 5.05
CA HIS A 55 14.42 19.33 4.98
C HIS A 55 14.55 19.93 6.38
N LEU A 56 15.02 21.18 6.45
CA LEU A 56 15.25 21.88 7.71
C LEU A 56 14.01 21.85 8.61
N ASN A 57 14.23 21.83 9.92
CA ASN A 57 13.17 21.83 10.95
C ASN A 57 12.16 20.69 10.84
N GLY A 58 12.56 19.57 10.24
CA GLY A 58 11.69 18.41 10.05
C GLY A 58 10.63 18.57 8.95
N ALA A 59 10.73 19.59 8.11
CA ALA A 59 9.96 19.72 6.90
C ALA A 59 10.36 18.62 5.88
N ILE A 60 9.51 18.40 4.89
CA ILE A 60 9.75 17.46 3.79
C ILE A 60 9.76 18.25 2.48
N LYS A 61 10.86 18.11 1.74
CA LYS A 61 10.99 18.67 0.40
C LYS A 61 10.60 17.61 -0.64
N ILE A 62 9.66 17.94 -1.53
CA ILE A 62 9.23 17.08 -2.63
C ILE A 62 9.70 17.70 -3.94
N THR A 63 10.35 16.87 -4.77
CA THR A 63 10.82 17.27 -6.09
C THR A 63 10.28 16.32 -7.15
N ASP A 64 10.28 16.77 -8.40
CA ASP A 64 10.12 15.88 -9.55
C ASP A 64 11.41 15.12 -9.87
N THR A 65 11.39 14.34 -10.94
CA THR A 65 12.57 13.57 -11.40
C THR A 65 13.67 14.41 -12.01
N SER A 66 13.41 15.69 -12.35
CA SER A 66 14.40 16.65 -12.81
C SER A 66 15.10 17.39 -11.66
N GLY A 67 14.62 17.21 -10.42
CA GLY A 67 15.10 17.91 -9.24
C GLY A 67 14.39 19.25 -9.00
N GLN A 68 13.38 19.62 -9.80
CA GLN A 68 12.57 20.81 -9.56
C GLN A 68 11.75 20.62 -8.29
N VAL A 69 11.81 21.59 -7.39
CA VAL A 69 11.00 21.58 -6.15
C VAL A 69 9.54 21.80 -6.49
N LEU A 70 8.71 20.83 -6.14
CA LEU A 70 7.25 20.91 -6.28
C LEU A 70 6.62 21.60 -5.08
N THR A 71 7.04 21.19 -3.88
CA THR A 71 6.56 21.79 -2.63
C THR A 71 7.50 21.47 -1.48
N ILE A 72 7.34 22.23 -0.40
CA ILE A 72 7.93 21.97 0.91
C ILE A 72 6.78 21.84 1.91
N ILE A 73 6.68 20.68 2.54
CA ILE A 73 5.65 20.38 3.55
C ILE A 73 6.24 20.69 4.92
N GLU A 74 5.76 21.75 5.53
CA GLU A 74 6.15 22.16 6.87
C GLU A 74 5.38 21.38 7.96
N ASN A 75 5.48 21.82 9.21
CA ASN A 75 4.93 21.12 10.38
C ASN A 75 3.40 20.94 10.37
N ASN A 76 2.67 21.76 9.62
CA ASN A 76 1.22 21.65 9.42
C ASN A 76 0.79 20.47 8.53
N GLY A 77 1.70 19.88 7.77
CA GLY A 77 1.47 18.70 6.92
C GLY A 77 1.62 17.35 7.65
N ALA A 78 1.05 17.21 8.84
CA ALA A 78 1.27 16.06 9.72
C ALA A 78 0.99 14.72 9.05
N PHE A 79 -0.10 14.61 8.30
CA PHE A 79 -0.49 13.36 7.61
C PHE A 79 0.52 12.98 6.52
N ALA A 80 0.87 13.89 5.62
CA ALA A 80 1.82 13.62 4.55
C ALA A 80 3.19 13.19 5.10
N ARG A 81 3.61 13.80 6.23
CA ARG A 81 4.84 13.40 6.93
C ARG A 81 4.77 11.97 7.45
N VAL A 82 3.63 11.53 7.99
CA VAL A 82 3.42 10.14 8.42
C VAL A 82 3.54 9.20 7.23
N VAL A 83 2.84 9.50 6.13
CA VAL A 83 2.88 8.68 4.90
C VAL A 83 4.31 8.53 4.39
N PHE A 84 5.00 9.64 4.16
CA PHE A 84 6.36 9.59 3.61
C PHE A 84 7.38 8.97 4.56
N ARG A 85 7.26 9.17 5.87
CA ARG A 85 8.13 8.52 6.85
C ARG A 85 7.90 7.03 6.94
N THR A 86 6.64 6.58 6.81
CA THR A 86 6.33 5.14 6.77
C THR A 86 7.00 4.49 5.56
N LEU A 87 6.82 5.05 4.37
CA LEU A 87 7.44 4.55 3.14
C LEU A 87 8.98 4.60 3.20
N ALA A 88 9.56 5.69 3.72
CA ALA A 88 11.01 5.83 3.87
C ALA A 88 11.57 4.81 4.86
N LYS A 89 10.87 4.53 5.98
CA LYS A 89 11.28 3.51 6.95
C LYS A 89 11.34 2.11 6.32
N GLU A 90 10.36 1.76 5.50
CA GLU A 90 10.35 0.48 4.79
C GLU A 90 11.54 0.36 3.83
N ARG A 91 11.91 1.43 3.12
CA ARG A 91 13.10 1.47 2.26
C ARG A 91 14.40 1.28 3.04
N ILE A 92 14.53 1.93 4.19
CA ILE A 92 15.71 1.77 5.06
C ILE A 92 15.89 0.31 5.45
N MET A 93 14.82 -0.42 5.74
CA MET A 93 14.89 -1.85 6.10
C MET A 93 15.40 -2.73 4.96
N VAL A 94 15.27 -2.31 3.72
CA VAL A 94 15.81 -3.00 2.53
C VAL A 94 17.05 -2.33 1.94
N GLY A 95 17.65 -1.38 2.66
CA GLY A 95 18.90 -0.73 2.28
C GLY A 95 18.80 0.25 1.10
N VAL A 96 17.61 0.82 0.85
CA VAL A 96 17.36 1.76 -0.23
C VAL A 96 17.15 3.17 0.32
N GLY A 97 17.84 4.14 -0.27
CA GLY A 97 17.74 5.56 0.08
C GLY A 97 16.69 6.33 -0.73
N PRO A 98 16.76 7.67 -0.69
CA PRO A 98 15.80 8.56 -1.35
C PRO A 98 15.99 8.69 -2.87
N GLU A 99 17.01 8.05 -3.46
CA GLU A 99 17.39 8.16 -4.88
C GLU A 99 16.32 7.62 -5.83
N LYS A 100 15.51 6.68 -5.33
CA LYS A 100 14.43 6.10 -6.13
C LYS A 100 13.13 6.89 -5.92
N PRO A 101 12.38 7.22 -6.99
CA PRO A 101 11.14 7.95 -6.85
C PRO A 101 10.04 7.09 -6.23
N PHE A 102 9.10 7.74 -5.55
CA PHE A 102 7.76 7.23 -5.28
C PHE A 102 6.85 7.53 -6.46
N ILE A 103 5.77 6.79 -6.58
CA ILE A 103 4.81 6.96 -7.67
C ILE A 103 3.48 7.40 -7.09
N LEU A 104 3.04 8.60 -7.47
CA LEU A 104 1.72 9.13 -7.15
C LEU A 104 0.80 8.85 -8.33
N THR A 105 -0.35 8.23 -8.09
CA THR A 105 -1.24 7.72 -9.14
C THR A 105 -2.68 8.14 -8.87
N VAL A 106 -3.38 8.62 -9.91
CA VAL A 106 -4.84 8.76 -9.92
C VAL A 106 -5.43 7.75 -10.89
N ARG A 107 -6.45 7.04 -10.43
CA ARG A 107 -7.15 6.05 -11.22
C ARG A 107 -8.52 6.54 -11.68
N GLN A 108 -9.09 5.85 -12.67
CA GLN A 108 -10.41 6.17 -13.22
C GLN A 108 -11.52 6.09 -12.18
N SER A 109 -11.36 5.29 -11.15
CA SER A 109 -12.24 5.23 -9.98
C SER A 109 -12.21 6.48 -9.10
N GLY A 110 -11.26 7.40 -9.34
CA GLY A 110 -11.00 8.57 -8.50
C GLY A 110 -10.07 8.28 -7.33
N ILE A 111 -9.54 7.05 -7.20
CA ILE A 111 -8.57 6.71 -6.14
C ILE A 111 -7.24 7.37 -6.43
N LEU A 112 -6.80 8.17 -5.47
CA LEU A 112 -5.47 8.76 -5.39
C LEU A 112 -4.61 7.91 -4.44
N SER A 113 -3.51 7.37 -4.93
CA SER A 113 -2.61 6.54 -4.14
C SER A 113 -1.15 6.94 -4.34
N ILE A 114 -0.33 6.65 -3.33
CA ILE A 114 1.12 6.71 -3.42
C ILE A 114 1.69 5.32 -3.25
N SER A 115 2.60 4.94 -4.14
CA SER A 115 3.23 3.62 -4.11
C SER A 115 4.75 3.72 -4.14
N ASP A 116 5.38 2.72 -3.54
CA ASP A 116 6.81 2.50 -3.62
C ASP A 116 7.10 1.27 -4.50
N PRO A 117 7.69 1.44 -5.68
CA PRO A 117 8.02 0.30 -6.54
C PRO A 117 9.06 -0.65 -5.96
N ILE A 118 9.84 -0.22 -4.95
CA ILE A 118 10.90 -1.01 -4.33
C ILE A 118 10.32 -1.95 -3.28
N THR A 119 9.59 -1.40 -2.30
CA THR A 119 9.00 -2.18 -1.19
C THR A 119 7.66 -2.83 -1.55
N LYS A 120 7.07 -2.44 -2.70
CA LYS A 120 5.73 -2.83 -3.16
C LYS A 120 4.60 -2.28 -2.28
N SER A 121 4.92 -1.34 -1.40
CA SER A 121 3.93 -0.67 -0.55
C SER A 121 3.05 0.25 -1.38
N ASN A 122 1.77 0.28 -1.04
CA ASN A 122 0.78 1.16 -1.66
C ASN A 122 -0.13 1.73 -0.57
N ILE A 123 -0.33 3.05 -0.59
CA ILE A 123 -1.16 3.76 0.39
C ILE A 123 -2.24 4.51 -0.38
N ASP A 124 -3.51 4.18 -0.08
CA ASP A 124 -4.67 4.91 -0.59
C ASP A 124 -4.86 6.20 0.22
N ILE A 125 -4.70 7.33 -0.44
CA ILE A 125 -4.80 8.65 0.19
C ILE A 125 -6.26 9.03 0.46
N ASN A 126 -7.21 8.53 -0.34
CA ASN A 126 -8.64 8.81 -0.17
C ASN A 126 -9.16 8.28 1.18
N ALA A 127 -8.59 7.20 1.69
CA ALA A 127 -8.96 6.63 2.98
C ALA A 127 -8.76 7.60 4.17
N PHE A 128 -8.01 8.68 3.98
CA PHE A 128 -7.63 9.61 5.05
C PHE A 128 -8.32 11.00 4.98
N GLY A 129 -9.32 11.16 4.12
CA GLY A 129 -10.18 12.32 4.03
C GLY A 129 -9.72 13.42 3.07
N GLU A 130 -10.65 14.33 2.73
CA GLU A 130 -10.48 15.32 1.66
C GLU A 130 -9.34 16.30 1.88
N SER A 131 -9.11 16.76 3.12
CA SER A 131 -8.04 17.71 3.42
C SER A 131 -6.65 17.15 3.14
N ASN A 132 -6.47 15.84 3.38
CA ASN A 132 -5.23 15.15 3.09
C ASN A 132 -5.09 14.87 1.59
N MET A 133 -6.19 14.51 0.94
CA MET A 133 -6.24 14.29 -0.50
C MET A 133 -5.88 15.56 -1.29
N LYS A 134 -6.30 16.73 -0.82
CA LYS A 134 -6.01 18.02 -1.46
C LYS A 134 -4.51 18.24 -1.67
N LEU A 135 -3.70 18.04 -0.63
CA LEU A 135 -2.25 18.22 -0.70
C LEU A 135 -1.60 17.33 -1.77
N PHE A 136 -2.01 16.06 -1.84
CA PHE A 136 -1.46 15.14 -2.83
C PHE A 136 -2.00 15.42 -4.24
N SER A 137 -3.24 15.90 -4.38
CA SER A 137 -3.80 16.30 -5.68
C SER A 137 -3.11 17.55 -6.23
N GLU A 138 -2.75 18.50 -5.38
CA GLU A 138 -1.95 19.67 -5.77
C GLU A 138 -0.58 19.27 -6.34
N LEU A 139 0.07 18.25 -5.76
CA LEU A 139 1.32 17.70 -6.31
C LEU A 139 1.17 17.18 -7.75
N LEU A 140 -0.01 16.68 -8.11
CA LEU A 140 -0.30 16.24 -9.48
C LEU A 140 -0.55 17.42 -10.41
N ALA A 141 -1.25 18.47 -9.93
CA ALA A 141 -1.65 19.63 -10.73
C ALA A 141 -0.46 20.51 -11.18
N PHE A 142 0.66 20.49 -10.49
CA PHE A 142 1.87 21.23 -10.88
C PHE A 142 2.46 20.86 -12.26
N TYR A 143 1.88 19.90 -12.97
CA TYR A 143 2.36 19.45 -14.28
C TYR A 143 1.60 20.00 -15.49
N ASP A 144 0.38 20.53 -15.30
CA ASP A 144 -0.47 20.99 -16.40
C ASP A 144 -0.22 22.45 -16.86
N THR A 145 0.83 23.08 -16.33
CA THR A 145 1.11 24.50 -16.61
C THR A 145 2.39 24.71 -17.44
N LYS A 146 2.65 23.84 -18.42
CA LYS A 146 3.67 24.13 -19.47
C LYS A 146 3.13 23.84 -20.84
#